data_0fc7e052c03003f9543225eec02afc9c
#
_entry.id   0fc7e052c03003f9543225eec02afc9c
#
_cell.length_a   1.000
_cell.length_b   1.000
_cell.length_c   1.000
_cell.angle_alpha   90.00
_cell.angle_beta   90.00
_cell.angle_gamma   90.00
#
_symmetry.space_group_name_H-M   'P 1'
#
loop_
_entity.id
_entity.type
_entity.pdbx_description
1 polymer ?
#
loop_
_entity_poly.entity_id
_entity_poly.type
_entity_poly.pdbx_seq_one_letter_code
_entity_poly.pdbx_strand_id
1 'polypeptide(L)'
;ILTFLVKYFTQSNSMAVSFGNPMDVFGNKVNNNGEVKNNNQLSFENSNKADILNNLSEKIISELMSGTVVFSSLLVAIVSFEIIQNRFKRMKITSLISLPEDELIIKLKHFKKYYNRALNHINKLSKNKLIKKSNELNHSLDDQIKLGCKNLGLYHAIKPVKLINESIVVKNMKMLYYYRNRLEGYGLKKKLL
;
A
#
# COMPACT_ATOMS: atom_id res chain seq x y z
N ILE A 1 -11.09 -23.37 -9.63
CA ILE A 1 -11.90 -23.17 -8.42
C ILE A 1 -11.34 -24.03 -7.27
N LEU A 2 -11.15 -25.35 -7.46
CA LEU A 2 -10.67 -26.25 -6.41
C LEU A 2 -9.32 -25.83 -5.83
N THR A 3 -8.35 -25.46 -6.68
CA THR A 3 -7.03 -24.97 -6.26
C THR A 3 -7.10 -23.69 -5.45
N PHE A 4 -8.07 -22.82 -5.76
CA PHE A 4 -8.31 -21.59 -5.00
C PHE A 4 -8.87 -21.91 -3.60
N LEU A 5 -9.85 -22.80 -3.52
CA LEU A 5 -10.44 -23.22 -2.24
C LEU A 5 -9.40 -23.90 -1.34
N VAL A 6 -8.58 -24.81 -1.88
CA VAL A 6 -7.49 -25.44 -1.13
C VAL A 6 -6.54 -24.39 -0.58
N LYS A 7 -6.10 -23.43 -1.40
CA LYS A 7 -5.23 -22.34 -0.93
C LYS A 7 -5.91 -21.49 0.14
N TYR A 8 -7.19 -21.20 0.00
CA TYR A 8 -7.94 -20.38 0.94
C TYR A 8 -8.01 -21.03 2.33
N PHE A 9 -8.26 -22.34 2.38
CA PHE A 9 -8.38 -23.07 3.66
C PHE A 9 -7.05 -23.54 4.26
N THR A 10 -5.99 -23.73 3.46
CA THR A 10 -4.73 -24.29 3.97
C THR A 10 -3.65 -23.25 4.22
N GLN A 11 -3.81 -22.01 3.74
CA GLN A 11 -2.80 -20.97 3.94
C GLN A 11 -3.24 -19.98 5.01
N SER A 12 -2.42 -19.82 6.04
CA SER A 12 -2.59 -18.76 7.03
C SER A 12 -2.36 -17.39 6.37
N ASN A 13 -3.40 -16.60 6.25
CA ASN A 13 -3.34 -15.24 5.73
C ASN A 13 -3.66 -14.24 6.83
N SER A 14 -2.91 -13.16 6.84
CA SER A 14 -3.24 -12.02 7.67
C SER A 14 -4.19 -11.10 6.91
N MET A 15 -5.34 -10.81 7.50
CA MET A 15 -6.26 -9.80 7.05
C MET A 15 -6.29 -8.69 8.10
N ALA A 16 -6.25 -7.45 7.65
CA ALA A 16 -6.44 -6.30 8.53
C ALA A 16 -7.69 -5.53 8.12
N VAL A 17 -8.56 -5.28 9.08
CA VAL A 17 -9.70 -4.39 8.94
C VAL A 17 -9.45 -3.19 9.83
N SER A 18 -9.60 -1.99 9.28
CA SER A 18 -9.43 -0.74 10.01
C SER A 18 -10.67 0.12 9.85
N PHE A 19 -11.20 0.59 10.95
CA PHE A 19 -12.29 1.55 10.99
C PHE A 19 -11.70 2.94 11.24
N GLY A 20 -12.16 3.94 10.48
CA GLY A 20 -11.89 5.35 10.73
C GLY A 20 -12.69 5.89 11.91
N ASN A 21 -12.43 7.14 12.30
CA ASN A 21 -13.26 7.78 13.29
C ASN A 21 -14.65 8.08 12.70
N PRO A 22 -15.72 7.92 13.49
CA PRO A 22 -17.07 8.24 13.03
C PRO A 22 -17.19 9.75 12.77
N MET A 23 -17.91 10.10 11.70
CA MET A 23 -18.19 11.49 11.31
C MET A 23 -19.63 11.63 10.82
N ASP A 24 -20.16 12.85 10.92
CA ASP A 24 -21.47 13.20 10.37
C ASP A 24 -21.38 13.46 8.85
N VAL A 25 -22.50 13.82 8.25
CA VAL A 25 -22.61 14.11 6.80
C VAL A 25 -21.86 15.38 6.36
N PHE A 26 -21.40 16.18 7.30
CA PHE A 26 -20.60 17.39 7.06
C PHE A 26 -19.10 17.15 7.27
N GLY A 27 -18.69 15.96 7.69
CA GLY A 27 -17.32 15.62 8.04
C GLY A 27 -16.91 16.07 9.46
N ASN A 28 -17.86 16.42 10.33
CA ASN A 28 -17.55 16.72 11.72
C ASN A 28 -17.35 15.40 12.50
N LYS A 29 -16.36 15.36 13.39
CA LYS A 29 -16.14 14.18 14.26
C LYS A 29 -17.27 14.06 15.28
N VAL A 30 -17.83 12.85 15.40
CA VAL A 30 -18.87 12.54 16.38
C VAL A 30 -18.36 11.60 17.48
N ASN A 31 -19.03 11.60 18.63
CA ASN A 31 -18.82 10.62 19.68
C ASN A 31 -19.62 9.34 19.40
N ASN A 32 -19.56 8.37 20.33
CA ASN A 32 -20.29 7.10 20.18
C ASN A 32 -21.82 7.25 20.16
N ASN A 33 -22.33 8.38 20.63
CA ASN A 33 -23.77 8.70 20.65
C ASN A 33 -24.20 9.48 19.39
N GLY A 34 -23.29 9.75 18.46
CA GLY A 34 -23.56 10.54 17.26
C GLY A 34 -23.52 12.06 17.47
N GLU A 35 -23.13 12.54 18.67
CA GLU A 35 -23.04 13.97 18.96
C GLU A 35 -21.71 14.54 18.47
N VAL A 36 -21.73 15.74 17.92
CA VAL A 36 -20.53 16.40 17.39
C VAL A 36 -19.66 16.96 18.50
N LYS A 37 -18.35 16.75 18.40
CA LYS A 37 -17.38 17.02 19.48
C LYS A 37 -16.87 18.46 19.58
N ASN A 38 -17.14 19.35 18.62
CA ASN A 38 -16.54 20.68 18.55
C ASN A 38 -17.56 21.79 18.21
N ASN A 39 -17.33 22.99 18.78
CA ASN A 39 -18.21 24.16 18.59
C ASN A 39 -18.07 24.82 17.18
N ASN A 40 -17.02 24.57 16.42
CA ASN A 40 -16.85 25.08 15.03
C ASN A 40 -17.31 24.01 14.03
N GLN A 41 -18.60 23.80 13.96
CA GLN A 41 -19.22 22.79 13.10
C GLN A 41 -19.58 23.38 11.74
N LEU A 42 -19.29 22.65 10.68
CA LEU A 42 -19.92 22.92 9.39
C LEU A 42 -21.39 22.49 9.44
N SER A 43 -22.27 23.34 8.95
CA SER A 43 -23.70 23.11 8.83
C SER A 43 -24.22 23.77 7.58
N PHE A 44 -25.48 23.45 7.18
CA PHE A 44 -26.10 24.12 6.03
C PHE A 44 -26.31 25.63 6.24
N GLU A 45 -26.36 26.08 7.48
CA GLU A 45 -26.60 27.49 7.80
C GLU A 45 -25.38 28.38 7.66
N ASN A 46 -24.18 27.82 7.92
CA ASN A 46 -22.93 28.57 8.00
C ASN A 46 -21.90 28.23 6.90
N SER A 47 -22.24 27.36 5.96
CA SER A 47 -21.29 26.90 4.94
C SER A 47 -21.98 26.69 3.59
N ASN A 48 -21.26 27.01 2.50
CA ASN A 48 -21.78 26.70 1.18
C ASN A 48 -21.61 25.18 0.88
N LYS A 49 -22.36 24.71 -0.11
CA LYS A 49 -22.39 23.29 -0.50
C LYS A 49 -21.03 22.73 -0.93
N ALA A 50 -20.24 23.57 -1.61
CA ALA A 50 -18.91 23.18 -2.09
C ALA A 50 -17.93 22.99 -0.93
N ASP A 51 -17.95 23.85 0.08
CA ASP A 51 -17.10 23.75 1.26
C ASP A 51 -17.42 22.50 2.08
N ILE A 52 -18.71 22.18 2.23
CA ILE A 52 -19.16 20.95 2.92
C ILE A 52 -18.61 19.71 2.18
N LEU A 53 -18.81 19.63 0.86
CA LEU A 53 -18.34 18.49 0.08
C LEU A 53 -16.82 18.34 0.08
N ASN A 54 -16.08 19.45 0.00
CA ASN A 54 -14.63 19.43 0.06
C ASN A 54 -14.13 18.95 1.43
N ASN A 55 -14.68 19.51 2.51
CA ASN A 55 -14.31 19.09 3.87
C ASN A 55 -14.60 17.62 4.12
N LEU A 56 -15.78 17.13 3.74
CA LEU A 56 -16.15 15.72 3.88
C LEU A 56 -15.19 14.82 3.09
N SER A 57 -14.90 15.19 1.84
CA SER A 57 -13.98 14.43 0.98
C SER A 57 -12.58 14.37 1.57
N GLU A 58 -12.02 15.48 2.04
CA GLU A 58 -10.70 15.54 2.68
C GLU A 58 -10.64 14.69 3.96
N LYS A 59 -11.70 14.72 4.77
CA LYS A 59 -11.78 13.91 6.00
C LYS A 59 -11.87 12.41 5.67
N ILE A 60 -12.70 12.01 4.73
CA ILE A 60 -12.80 10.61 4.29
C ILE A 60 -11.44 10.12 3.78
N ILE A 61 -10.78 10.89 2.92
CA ILE A 61 -9.44 10.54 2.39
C ILE A 61 -8.44 10.40 3.53
N SER A 62 -8.42 11.35 4.47
CA SER A 62 -7.52 11.34 5.64
C SER A 62 -7.74 10.10 6.51
N GLU A 63 -8.99 9.74 6.81
CA GLU A 63 -9.33 8.56 7.60
C GLU A 63 -8.96 7.26 6.87
N LEU A 64 -9.23 7.16 5.57
CA LEU A 64 -8.83 6.01 4.75
C LEU A 64 -7.31 5.85 4.71
N MET A 65 -6.57 6.95 4.55
CA MET A 65 -5.11 6.93 4.55
C MET A 65 -4.56 6.50 5.91
N SER A 66 -4.99 7.11 7.02
CA SER A 66 -4.52 6.77 8.36
C SER A 66 -4.88 5.34 8.78
N GLY A 67 -5.99 4.83 8.27
CA GLY A 67 -6.46 3.46 8.48
C GLY A 67 -5.73 2.40 7.66
N THR A 68 -4.99 2.79 6.62
CA THR A 68 -4.29 1.83 5.74
C THR A 68 -3.24 1.04 6.52
N VAL A 69 -3.33 -0.30 6.46
CA VAL A 69 -2.36 -1.20 7.05
C VAL A 69 -1.37 -1.65 5.99
N VAL A 70 -0.08 -1.36 6.21
CA VAL A 70 1.00 -1.75 5.30
C VAL A 70 1.49 -3.14 5.63
N PHE A 71 1.47 -4.01 4.63
CA PHE A 71 2.04 -5.36 4.64
C PHE A 71 3.36 -5.40 3.87
N SER A 72 4.21 -6.37 4.17
CA SER A 72 5.46 -6.61 3.44
C SER A 72 5.23 -6.83 1.95
N SER A 73 4.12 -7.46 1.57
CA SER A 73 3.73 -7.65 0.17
C SER A 73 3.51 -6.33 -0.58
N LEU A 74 2.93 -5.32 0.06
CA LEU A 74 2.77 -3.99 -0.55
C LEU A 74 4.13 -3.28 -0.72
N LEU A 75 5.03 -3.43 0.26
CA LEU A 75 6.40 -2.90 0.15
C LEU A 75 7.18 -3.59 -0.97
N VAL A 76 7.07 -4.92 -1.09
CA VAL A 76 7.67 -5.66 -2.21
C VAL A 76 7.13 -5.14 -3.53
N ALA A 77 5.83 -4.92 -3.65
CA ALA A 77 5.23 -4.44 -4.88
C ALA A 77 5.73 -3.05 -5.29
N ILE A 78 5.67 -2.07 -4.36
CA ILE A 78 6.09 -0.70 -4.69
C ILE A 78 7.59 -0.61 -4.96
N VAL A 79 8.43 -1.28 -4.16
CA VAL A 79 9.88 -1.25 -4.35
C VAL A 79 10.28 -1.90 -5.66
N SER A 80 9.71 -3.07 -6.01
CA SER A 80 9.95 -3.72 -7.30
C SER A 80 9.56 -2.81 -8.45
N PHE A 81 8.36 -2.23 -8.38
CA PHE A 81 7.86 -1.35 -9.43
C PHE A 81 8.75 -0.12 -9.61
N GLU A 82 9.08 0.59 -8.54
CA GLU A 82 9.87 1.83 -8.61
C GLU A 82 11.31 1.58 -9.09
N ILE A 83 11.94 0.44 -8.72
CA ILE A 83 13.27 0.07 -9.24
C ILE A 83 13.20 -0.12 -10.76
N ILE A 84 12.21 -0.87 -11.26
CA ILE A 84 12.05 -1.11 -12.70
C ILE A 84 11.71 0.21 -13.41
N GLN A 85 10.74 0.97 -12.91
CA GLN A 85 10.37 2.27 -13.47
C GLN A 85 11.57 3.22 -13.54
N ASN A 86 12.42 3.22 -12.52
CA ASN A 86 13.61 4.06 -12.49
C ASN A 86 14.69 3.62 -13.48
N ARG A 87 14.80 2.31 -13.77
CA ARG A 87 15.68 1.77 -14.82
C ARG A 87 15.24 2.26 -16.20
N PHE A 88 13.93 2.34 -16.42
CA PHE A 88 13.29 2.72 -17.70
C PHE A 88 12.60 4.09 -17.63
N LYS A 89 13.27 5.10 -17.06
CA LYS A 89 12.69 6.43 -16.75
C LYS A 89 11.97 7.13 -17.89
N ARG A 90 12.37 6.88 -19.14
CA ARG A 90 11.81 7.51 -20.34
C ARG A 90 10.62 6.75 -20.92
N MET A 91 10.34 5.56 -20.42
CA MET A 91 9.24 4.73 -20.90
C MET A 91 7.90 5.18 -20.32
N LYS A 92 6.88 5.20 -21.17
CA LYS A 92 5.49 5.36 -20.71
C LYS A 92 5.09 4.14 -19.87
N ILE A 93 4.20 4.32 -18.90
CA ILE A 93 3.70 3.23 -18.04
C ILE A 93 3.12 2.09 -18.88
N THR A 94 2.38 2.39 -19.95
CA THR A 94 1.81 1.39 -20.87
C THR A 94 2.87 0.49 -21.49
N SER A 95 4.02 1.04 -21.90
CA SER A 95 5.14 0.25 -22.44
C SER A 95 5.88 -0.50 -21.34
N LEU A 96 6.01 0.09 -20.15
CA LEU A 96 6.67 -0.54 -19.01
C LEU A 96 5.96 -1.83 -18.56
N ILE A 97 4.63 -1.85 -18.57
CA ILE A 97 3.85 -3.03 -18.17
C ILE A 97 3.88 -4.17 -19.18
N SER A 98 4.41 -3.92 -20.39
CA SER A 98 4.55 -4.89 -21.49
C SER A 98 5.99 -5.37 -21.68
N LEU A 99 6.92 -5.03 -20.76
CA LEU A 99 8.30 -5.49 -20.81
C LEU A 99 8.41 -7.02 -20.67
N PRO A 100 9.35 -7.66 -21.38
CA PRO A 100 9.62 -9.07 -21.23
C PRO A 100 10.23 -9.39 -19.85
N GLU A 101 10.04 -10.63 -19.38
CA GLU A 101 10.40 -11.03 -18.01
C GLU A 101 11.90 -10.96 -17.70
N ASP A 102 12.76 -11.22 -18.67
CA ASP A 102 14.21 -11.18 -18.52
C ASP A 102 14.77 -9.79 -18.21
N GLU A 103 14.09 -8.73 -18.65
CA GLU A 103 14.43 -7.37 -18.31
C GLU A 103 13.94 -6.95 -16.89
N LEU A 104 13.13 -7.78 -16.26
CA LEU A 104 12.44 -7.51 -15.01
C LEU A 104 13.11 -8.20 -13.80
N ILE A 105 14.43 -8.42 -13.86
CA ILE A 105 15.20 -9.04 -12.78
C ILE A 105 15.89 -7.96 -11.93
N ILE A 106 15.75 -8.06 -10.60
CA ILE A 106 16.36 -7.15 -9.63
C ILE A 106 17.23 -7.96 -8.68
N LYS A 107 18.55 -7.67 -8.62
CA LYS A 107 19.46 -8.30 -7.65
C LYS A 107 19.01 -8.03 -6.23
N LEU A 108 18.95 -9.04 -5.37
CA LEU A 108 18.44 -8.94 -3.99
C LEU A 108 19.18 -7.90 -3.16
N LYS A 109 20.51 -7.80 -3.30
CA LYS A 109 21.34 -6.77 -2.62
C LYS A 109 20.85 -5.35 -2.95
N HIS A 110 20.54 -5.09 -4.22
CA HIS A 110 20.01 -3.79 -4.67
C HIS A 110 18.60 -3.57 -4.14
N PHE A 111 17.75 -4.59 -4.23
CA PHE A 111 16.38 -4.57 -3.72
C PHE A 111 16.33 -4.25 -2.22
N LYS A 112 17.14 -4.93 -1.40
CA LYS A 112 17.21 -4.72 0.06
C LYS A 112 17.50 -3.26 0.42
N LYS A 113 18.38 -2.59 -0.33
CA LYS A 113 18.70 -1.17 -0.10
C LYS A 113 17.46 -0.28 -0.24
N TYR A 114 16.67 -0.48 -1.30
CA TYR A 114 15.45 0.31 -1.54
C TYR A 114 14.32 -0.11 -0.59
N TYR A 115 14.18 -1.39 -0.31
CA TYR A 115 13.20 -1.89 0.66
C TYR A 115 13.42 -1.28 2.05
N ASN A 116 14.67 -1.22 2.52
CA ASN A 116 15.00 -0.60 3.80
C ASN A 116 14.68 0.91 3.82
N ARG A 117 14.91 1.62 2.71
CA ARG A 117 14.49 3.03 2.60
C ARG A 117 12.97 3.18 2.70
N ALA A 118 12.22 2.33 2.00
CA ALA A 118 10.76 2.31 2.07
C ALA A 118 10.28 2.00 3.50
N LEU A 119 10.83 0.98 4.13
CA LEU A 119 10.50 0.58 5.50
C LEU A 119 10.76 1.71 6.51
N ASN A 120 11.88 2.40 6.39
CA ASN A 120 12.22 3.54 7.26
C ASN A 120 11.21 4.69 7.09
N HIS A 121 10.76 4.95 5.86
CA HIS A 121 9.73 5.95 5.61
C HIS A 121 8.37 5.53 6.20
N ILE A 122 7.95 4.28 6.01
CA ILE A 122 6.74 3.72 6.63
C ILE A 122 6.81 3.78 8.15
N ASN A 123 7.97 3.47 8.75
CA ASN A 123 8.16 3.58 10.19
C ASN A 123 7.94 5.02 10.69
N LYS A 124 8.44 6.03 9.94
CA LYS A 124 8.21 7.44 10.25
C LYS A 124 6.74 7.82 10.14
N LEU A 125 6.07 7.43 9.07
CA LEU A 125 4.63 7.69 8.90
C LEU A 125 3.79 7.02 9.98
N SER A 126 4.14 5.79 10.37
CA SER A 126 3.44 5.05 11.43
C SER A 126 3.62 5.70 12.80
N LYS A 127 4.81 6.21 13.13
CA LYS A 127 5.04 6.99 14.36
C LYS A 127 4.16 8.24 14.41
N ASN A 128 3.94 8.88 13.27
CA ASN A 128 3.07 10.06 13.14
C ASN A 128 1.57 9.69 12.99
N LYS A 129 1.18 8.44 13.16
CA LYS A 129 -0.20 7.94 13.04
C LYS A 129 -0.85 8.17 11.67
N LEU A 130 -0.05 8.36 10.63
CA LEU A 130 -0.52 8.58 9.24
C LEU A 130 -0.77 7.26 8.49
N ILE A 131 -0.38 6.15 9.07
CA ILE A 131 -0.51 4.80 8.51
C ILE A 131 -0.35 3.76 9.63
N LYS A 132 -0.87 2.56 9.43
CA LYS A 132 -0.67 1.41 10.32
C LYS A 132 0.31 0.43 9.71
N LYS A 133 1.06 -0.31 10.54
CA LYS A 133 1.96 -1.39 10.09
C LYS A 133 1.40 -2.73 10.53
N SER A 134 1.51 -3.75 9.68
CA SER A 134 1.32 -5.12 10.09
C SER A 134 2.49 -5.62 10.95
N ASN A 135 2.23 -6.60 11.82
CA ASN A 135 3.26 -7.17 12.70
C ASN A 135 4.44 -7.79 11.94
N GLU A 136 4.21 -8.28 10.72
CA GLU A 136 5.25 -8.86 9.89
C GLU A 136 6.39 -7.90 9.53
N LEU A 137 6.13 -6.57 9.57
CA LEU A 137 7.15 -5.54 9.36
C LEU A 137 8.07 -5.32 10.57
N ASN A 138 7.90 -6.10 11.64
CA ASN A 138 8.83 -6.14 12.78
C ASN A 138 9.83 -7.29 12.69
N HIS A 139 9.69 -8.21 11.73
CA HIS A 139 10.62 -9.31 11.50
C HIS A 139 11.94 -8.83 10.87
N SER A 140 12.90 -9.74 10.67
CA SER A 140 14.12 -9.43 9.94
C SER A 140 13.81 -8.96 8.50
N LEU A 141 14.70 -8.15 7.92
CA LEU A 141 14.53 -7.64 6.55
C LEU A 141 14.34 -8.79 5.54
N ASP A 142 15.07 -9.88 5.73
CA ASP A 142 15.04 -11.03 4.84
C ASP A 142 13.71 -11.79 4.96
N ASP A 143 13.20 -11.94 6.17
CA ASP A 143 11.91 -12.58 6.41
C ASP A 143 10.76 -11.73 5.86
N GLN A 144 10.82 -10.41 6.04
CA GLN A 144 9.84 -9.50 5.45
C GLN A 144 9.80 -9.65 3.92
N ILE A 145 10.96 -9.66 3.25
CA ILE A 145 11.03 -9.78 1.79
C ILE A 145 10.54 -11.15 1.33
N LYS A 146 10.96 -12.24 1.99
CA LYS A 146 10.48 -13.61 1.69
C LYS A 146 8.97 -13.71 1.85
N LEU A 147 8.44 -13.24 2.98
CA LEU A 147 7.01 -13.26 3.26
C LEU A 147 6.22 -12.38 2.29
N GLY A 148 6.75 -11.19 1.99
CA GLY A 148 6.16 -10.29 1.01
C GLY A 148 6.07 -10.89 -0.38
N CYS A 149 7.13 -11.52 -0.88
CA CYS A 149 7.12 -12.24 -2.16
C CYS A 149 6.18 -13.45 -2.14
N LYS A 150 6.09 -14.16 -1.01
CA LYS A 150 5.18 -15.30 -0.83
C LYS A 150 3.72 -14.85 -0.91
N ASN A 151 3.38 -13.77 -0.23
CA ASN A 151 1.99 -13.31 -0.04
C ASN A 151 1.51 -12.42 -1.20
N LEU A 152 2.41 -11.72 -1.90
CA LEU A 152 2.02 -10.88 -3.02
C LEU A 152 1.39 -11.71 -4.13
N GLY A 153 0.13 -11.42 -4.41
CA GLY A 153 -0.62 -12.15 -5.43
C GLY A 153 -0.93 -13.61 -5.08
N LEU A 154 -1.07 -13.92 -3.79
CA LEU A 154 -1.28 -15.29 -3.30
C LEU A 154 -2.44 -16.02 -3.99
N TYR A 155 -3.53 -15.30 -4.26
CA TYR A 155 -4.73 -15.82 -4.90
C TYR A 155 -4.75 -15.69 -6.43
N HIS A 156 -3.70 -15.13 -7.02
CA HIS A 156 -3.61 -15.04 -8.47
C HIS A 156 -2.99 -16.30 -9.08
N ALA A 157 -3.39 -16.64 -10.28
CA ALA A 157 -2.84 -17.78 -11.03
C ALA A 157 -1.32 -17.62 -11.25
N ILE A 158 -0.88 -16.40 -11.54
CA ILE A 158 0.53 -16.04 -11.69
C ILE A 158 0.88 -15.02 -10.60
N LYS A 159 1.85 -15.35 -9.75
CA LYS A 159 2.39 -14.40 -8.77
C LYS A 159 3.14 -13.29 -9.48
N PRO A 160 2.92 -12.01 -9.11
CA PRO A 160 3.57 -10.88 -9.77
C PRO A 160 5.08 -10.83 -9.54
N VAL A 161 5.59 -11.43 -8.47
CA VAL A 161 7.03 -11.57 -8.21
C VAL A 161 7.38 -12.95 -7.69
N LYS A 162 8.64 -13.35 -7.90
CA LYS A 162 9.26 -14.52 -7.27
C LYS A 162 10.65 -14.17 -6.78
N LEU A 163 11.03 -14.73 -5.64
CA LEU A 163 12.41 -14.69 -5.14
C LEU A 163 13.12 -15.95 -5.65
N ILE A 164 14.13 -15.80 -6.52
CA ILE A 164 14.89 -16.89 -7.14
C ILE A 164 16.37 -16.52 -7.13
N ASN A 165 17.22 -17.38 -6.61
CA ASN A 165 18.68 -17.26 -6.67
C ASN A 165 19.20 -15.84 -6.37
N GLU A 166 18.85 -15.31 -5.19
CA GLU A 166 19.22 -13.96 -4.75
C GLU A 166 18.76 -12.82 -5.69
N SER A 167 17.65 -13.05 -6.38
CA SER A 167 17.04 -12.04 -7.24
C SER A 167 15.53 -12.01 -7.07
N ILE A 168 14.96 -10.83 -7.16
CA ILE A 168 13.52 -10.63 -7.33
C ILE A 168 13.23 -10.63 -8.84
N VAL A 169 12.49 -11.63 -9.28
CA VAL A 169 12.04 -11.75 -10.67
C VAL A 169 10.59 -11.28 -10.75
N VAL A 170 10.35 -10.21 -11.49
CA VAL A 170 9.01 -9.68 -11.71
C VAL A 170 8.38 -10.46 -12.87
N LYS A 171 7.22 -11.05 -12.63
CA LYS A 171 6.44 -11.86 -13.57
C LYS A 171 5.25 -11.13 -14.17
N ASN A 172 4.80 -10.06 -13.51
CA ASN A 172 3.64 -9.31 -13.98
C ASN A 172 3.69 -7.85 -13.50
N MET A 173 4.19 -6.97 -14.36
CA MET A 173 4.29 -5.54 -14.08
C MET A 173 2.93 -4.85 -13.90
N LYS A 174 1.90 -5.29 -14.63
CA LYS A 174 0.54 -4.76 -14.50
C LYS A 174 -0.02 -4.99 -13.10
N MET A 175 0.21 -6.19 -12.55
CA MET A 175 -0.20 -6.48 -11.17
C MET A 175 0.62 -5.71 -10.14
N LEU A 176 1.93 -5.53 -10.36
CA LEU A 176 2.74 -4.69 -9.49
C LEU A 176 2.25 -3.25 -9.47
N TYR A 177 1.90 -2.70 -10.63
CA TYR A 177 1.32 -1.37 -10.74
C TYR A 177 0.03 -1.24 -9.93
N TYR A 178 -0.86 -2.23 -10.03
CA TYR A 178 -2.08 -2.27 -9.23
C TYR A 178 -1.81 -2.26 -7.72
N TYR A 179 -0.92 -3.13 -7.23
CA TYR A 179 -0.60 -3.20 -5.81
C TYR A 179 0.17 -1.97 -5.30
N ARG A 180 1.06 -1.41 -6.12
CA ARG A 180 1.80 -0.20 -5.82
C ARG A 180 0.87 0.99 -5.56
N ASN A 181 -0.23 1.11 -6.31
CA ASN A 181 -1.17 2.21 -6.18
C ASN A 181 -1.82 2.30 -4.78
N ARG A 182 -1.88 1.19 -4.04
CA ARG A 182 -2.34 1.20 -2.65
C ARG A 182 -1.47 2.01 -1.70
N LEU A 183 -0.24 2.27 -2.07
CA LEU A 183 0.71 3.10 -1.32
C LEU A 183 1.02 4.42 -2.03
N GLU A 184 0.28 4.77 -3.07
CA GLU A 184 0.34 6.09 -3.68
C GLU A 184 -0.22 7.14 -2.70
N GLY A 185 0.34 8.35 -2.70
CA GLY A 185 -0.05 9.39 -1.74
C GLY A 185 0.80 9.43 -0.46
N TYR A 186 1.48 8.35 -0.09
CA TYR A 186 2.35 8.34 1.11
C TYR A 186 3.79 8.82 0.86
N GLY A 187 4.08 9.37 -0.30
CA GLY A 187 5.38 9.96 -0.63
C GLY A 187 6.53 8.97 -0.82
N LEU A 188 6.25 7.66 -0.90
CA LEU A 188 7.27 6.60 -1.06
C LEU A 188 8.09 6.77 -2.33
N LYS A 189 7.48 7.13 -3.45
CA LYS A 189 8.18 7.36 -4.72
C LYS A 189 9.34 8.34 -4.57
N LYS A 190 9.11 9.50 -3.93
CA LYS A 190 10.15 10.52 -3.69
C LYS A 190 11.29 10.06 -2.78
N LYS A 191 11.07 9.00 -1.98
CA LYS A 191 12.07 8.46 -1.05
C LYS A 191 12.84 7.29 -1.64
N LEU A 192 12.34 6.67 -2.69
CA LEU A 192 12.97 5.56 -3.40
C LEU A 192 13.83 6.03 -4.58
N LEU A 193 13.57 7.19 -5.10
CA LEU A 193 14.37 7.86 -6.13
C LEU A 193 15.50 8.68 -5.51
#